data_e51d62c0d7a340d0e9de807d697be88b
#
_entry.id   e51d62c0d7a340d0e9de807d697be88b
#
_cell.length_a   1.000
_cell.length_b   1.000
_cell.length_c   1.000
_cell.angle_alpha   90.00
_cell.angle_beta   90.00
_cell.angle_gamma   90.00
#
_symmetry.space_group_name_H-M   'P 1'
#
loop_
_entity.id
_entity.type
_entity.pdbx_description
1 polymer ?
#
loop_
_entity_poly.entity_id
_entity_poly.type
_entity_poly.pdbx_seq_one_letter_code
_entity_poly.pdbx_strand_id
1 'polypeptide(L)'
;MLNNSNNNRVLLLEDEPVIARVLKRILAAEGFEADVAENGQVAKDKINAGNHYDIFIFDIRTPVISGIQLYEYLEKEHPALTNQVIFATGDYMNSTTRQFLDRVNRPFLAKPYTPAQVKSMINSLVGSYSVSGK
;
A
#
# COMPACT_ATOMS: atom_id res chain seq x y z
N MET A 1 -1.54 20.07 17.18
CA MET A 1 -1.45 19.60 16.70
C MET A 1 -1.70 18.65 16.36
N LEU A 2 -1.91 18.77 16.56
CA LEU A 2 -2.01 18.15 16.21
C LEU A 2 -2.37 17.28 15.67
N ASN A 3 -2.53 16.98 15.78
CA ASN A 3 -3.26 16.19 15.05
C ASN A 3 -2.72 15.55 13.94
N ASN A 4 -1.77 15.84 13.60
CA ASN A 4 -1.02 15.30 12.54
C ASN A 4 -0.81 13.84 12.65
N SER A 5 -0.61 13.35 13.86
CA SER A 5 -0.46 11.93 14.09
C SER A 5 -1.71 11.15 13.65
N ASN A 6 -2.84 11.81 13.60
CA ASN A 6 -4.07 11.15 13.18
C ASN A 6 -4.12 10.87 11.71
N ASN A 7 -3.20 11.47 10.94
CA ASN A 7 -3.24 11.34 9.49
C ASN A 7 -2.28 10.31 8.97
N ASN A 8 -1.51 9.66 9.83
CA ASN A 8 -0.52 8.68 9.38
C ASN A 8 -1.14 7.30 9.37
N ARG A 9 -1.97 7.05 8.34
CA ARG A 9 -2.67 5.79 8.23
C ARG A 9 -2.33 5.09 6.93
N VAL A 10 -2.18 3.77 7.02
CA VAL A 10 -1.88 2.90 5.88
C VAL A 10 -2.99 1.88 5.75
N LEU A 11 -3.50 1.71 4.53
CA LEU A 11 -4.36 0.58 4.24
C LEU A 11 -3.49 -0.54 3.68
N LEU A 12 -3.46 -1.65 4.38
CA LEU A 12 -2.62 -2.78 4.04
C LEU A 12 -3.47 -3.93 3.53
N LEU A 13 -3.33 -4.25 2.24
CA LEU A 13 -4.01 -5.39 1.64
C LEU A 13 -3.07 -6.58 1.70
N GLU A 14 -3.36 -7.51 2.60
CA GLU A 14 -2.51 -8.68 2.84
C GLU A 14 -3.36 -9.80 3.42
N ASP A 15 -3.39 -10.96 2.75
CA ASP A 15 -4.20 -12.08 3.18
C ASP A 15 -3.50 -13.04 4.13
N GLU A 16 -2.19 -12.90 4.30
CA GLU A 16 -1.43 -13.75 5.24
C GLU A 16 -1.31 -13.05 6.59
N PRO A 17 -1.96 -13.57 7.64
CA PRO A 17 -2.00 -12.87 8.93
C PRO A 17 -0.63 -12.62 9.55
N VAL A 18 0.32 -13.54 9.37
CA VAL A 18 1.65 -13.39 9.94
C VAL A 18 2.37 -12.20 9.28
N ILE A 19 2.29 -12.12 7.96
CA ILE A 19 2.92 -11.03 7.23
C ILE A 19 2.26 -9.70 7.59
N ALA A 20 0.93 -9.69 7.65
CA ALA A 20 0.19 -8.48 8.02
C ALA A 20 0.62 -7.98 9.40
N ARG A 21 0.77 -8.90 10.35
CA ARG A 21 1.16 -8.56 11.71
C ARG A 21 2.56 -7.95 11.77
N VAL A 22 3.49 -8.55 11.03
CA VAL A 22 4.86 -8.04 10.96
C VAL A 22 4.88 -6.64 10.36
N LEU A 23 4.17 -6.45 9.25
CA LEU A 23 4.09 -5.14 8.62
C LEU A 23 3.47 -4.10 9.54
N LYS A 24 2.42 -4.45 10.26
CA LYS A 24 1.81 -3.51 11.21
C LYS A 24 2.83 -3.01 12.23
N ARG A 25 3.70 -3.91 12.72
CA ARG A 25 4.72 -3.54 13.69
C ARG A 25 5.76 -2.61 13.07
N ILE A 26 6.19 -2.92 11.85
CA ILE A 26 7.18 -2.08 11.17
C ILE A 26 6.60 -0.69 10.94
N LEU A 27 5.36 -0.62 10.48
CA LEU A 27 4.70 0.65 10.20
C LEU A 27 4.47 1.45 11.48
N ALA A 28 4.08 0.78 12.55
CA ALA A 28 3.88 1.45 13.84
C ALA A 28 5.17 2.09 14.32
N ALA A 29 6.30 1.42 14.12
CA ALA A 29 7.60 1.98 14.51
C ALA A 29 7.94 3.24 13.73
N GLU A 30 7.34 3.41 12.54
CA GLU A 30 7.55 4.59 11.71
C GLU A 30 6.44 5.63 11.91
N GLY A 31 5.56 5.42 12.87
CA GLY A 31 4.51 6.38 13.18
C GLY A 31 3.22 6.20 12.39
N PHE A 32 3.03 5.05 11.75
CA PHE A 32 1.84 4.78 10.95
C PHE A 32 0.92 3.76 11.61
N GLU A 33 -0.36 4.03 11.57
CA GLU A 33 -1.38 3.09 12.00
C GLU A 33 -1.85 2.32 10.78
N ALA A 34 -1.71 1.00 10.81
CA ALA A 34 -2.10 0.16 9.68
C ALA A 34 -3.48 -0.43 9.90
N ASP A 35 -4.33 -0.29 8.90
CA ASP A 35 -5.64 -0.91 8.85
C ASP A 35 -5.52 -2.05 7.84
N VAL A 36 -5.76 -3.28 8.28
CA VAL A 36 -5.52 -4.46 7.45
C VAL A 36 -6.80 -4.91 6.78
N ALA A 37 -6.72 -5.13 5.47
CA ALA A 37 -7.78 -5.77 4.70
C ALA A 37 -7.26 -7.12 4.23
N GLU A 38 -8.01 -8.18 4.49
CA GLU A 38 -7.57 -9.54 4.18
C GLU A 38 -7.82 -9.92 2.72
N ASN A 39 -8.62 -9.14 2.01
CA ASN A 39 -8.82 -9.33 0.58
C ASN A 39 -9.20 -8.01 -0.07
N GLY A 40 -9.21 -8.01 -1.39
CA GLY A 40 -9.45 -6.76 -2.14
C GLY A 40 -10.85 -6.19 -1.96
N GLN A 41 -11.84 -7.04 -1.70
CA GLN A 41 -13.20 -6.54 -1.49
C GLN A 41 -13.27 -5.74 -0.18
N VAL A 42 -12.66 -6.28 0.88
CA VAL A 42 -12.62 -5.57 2.16
C VAL A 42 -11.90 -4.23 2.00
N ALA A 43 -10.78 -4.23 1.29
CA ALA A 43 -10.03 -3.00 1.03
C ALA A 43 -10.89 -1.99 0.28
N LYS A 44 -11.57 -2.44 -0.76
CA LYS A 44 -12.43 -1.58 -1.56
C LYS A 44 -13.54 -0.96 -0.70
N ASP A 45 -14.16 -1.78 0.15
CA ASP A 45 -15.24 -1.31 1.02
C ASP A 45 -14.72 -0.26 2.01
N LYS A 46 -13.52 -0.46 2.54
CA LYS A 46 -12.93 0.51 3.47
C LYS A 46 -12.66 1.85 2.78
N ILE A 47 -12.17 1.80 1.55
CA ILE A 47 -11.93 3.02 0.77
C ILE A 47 -13.24 3.74 0.50
N ASN A 48 -14.25 3.01 0.08
CA ASN A 48 -15.55 3.59 -0.27
C ASN A 48 -16.32 4.08 0.94
N ALA A 49 -15.97 3.60 2.13
CA ALA A 49 -16.60 4.07 3.37
C ALA A 49 -16.11 5.46 3.78
N GLY A 50 -15.14 6.00 3.06
CA GLY A 50 -14.66 7.35 3.33
C GLY A 50 -13.49 7.41 4.30
N ASN A 51 -12.89 6.27 4.62
CA ASN A 51 -11.69 6.27 5.45
C ASN A 51 -10.55 6.94 4.71
N HIS A 52 -9.80 7.76 5.42
CA HIS A 52 -8.65 8.44 4.85
C HIS A 52 -7.39 7.60 5.10
N TYR A 53 -6.60 7.42 4.05
CA TYR A 53 -5.31 6.75 4.14
C TYR A 53 -4.26 7.57 3.41
N ASP A 54 -3.07 7.63 4.01
CA ASP A 54 -1.95 8.36 3.41
C ASP A 54 -1.16 7.47 2.45
N ILE A 55 -1.14 6.18 2.72
CA ILE A 55 -0.38 5.21 1.94
C ILE A 55 -1.21 3.95 1.81
N PHE A 56 -1.11 3.32 0.65
CA PHE A 56 -1.72 2.00 0.39
C PHE A 56 -0.59 1.02 0.08
N ILE A 57 -0.59 -0.12 0.75
CA ILE A 57 0.33 -1.20 0.44
C ILE A 57 -0.53 -2.38 -0.02
N PHE A 58 -0.44 -2.71 -1.30
CA PHE A 58 -1.29 -3.73 -1.91
C PHE A 58 -0.45 -4.94 -2.30
N ASP A 59 -0.73 -6.07 -1.67
CA ASP A 59 -0.24 -7.35 -2.17
C ASP A 59 -0.92 -7.61 -3.50
N ILE A 60 -0.13 -7.94 -4.51
CA ILE A 60 -0.66 -8.14 -5.86
C ILE A 60 -1.58 -9.35 -5.92
N ARG A 61 -1.25 -10.40 -5.17
CA ARG A 61 -2.02 -11.65 -5.19
C ARG A 61 -2.83 -11.84 -3.93
N THR A 62 -4.03 -11.31 -3.95
CA THR A 62 -4.97 -11.51 -2.84
C THR A 62 -6.25 -12.10 -3.39
N PRO A 63 -7.03 -12.83 -2.54
CA PRO A 63 -8.28 -13.43 -2.99
C PRO A 63 -9.37 -12.41 -3.23
N VAL A 64 -10.39 -12.81 -3.94
CA VAL A 64 -11.60 -12.08 -4.30
C VAL A 64 -11.29 -10.98 -5.31
N ILE A 65 -10.65 -9.90 -4.86
CA ILE A 65 -10.16 -8.84 -5.73
C ILE A 65 -8.67 -8.73 -5.46
N SER A 66 -7.84 -8.88 -6.48
CA SER A 66 -6.40 -8.81 -6.34
C SER A 66 -5.92 -7.37 -6.20
N GLY A 67 -4.66 -7.22 -5.80
CA GLY A 67 -4.08 -5.87 -5.74
C GLY A 67 -4.07 -5.18 -7.09
N ILE A 68 -3.87 -5.95 -8.17
CA ILE A 68 -3.94 -5.40 -9.53
C ILE A 68 -5.34 -4.88 -9.82
N GLN A 69 -6.35 -5.70 -9.56
CA GLN A 69 -7.74 -5.32 -9.82
C GLN A 69 -8.16 -4.13 -8.97
N LEU A 70 -7.70 -4.09 -7.72
CA LEU A 70 -8.02 -2.97 -6.84
C LEU A 70 -7.39 -1.69 -7.36
N TYR A 71 -6.13 -1.76 -7.83
CA TYR A 71 -5.47 -0.59 -8.39
C TYR A 71 -6.21 -0.09 -9.64
N GLU A 72 -6.64 -1.00 -10.50
CA GLU A 72 -7.41 -0.64 -11.68
C GLU A 72 -8.73 0.03 -11.31
N TYR A 73 -9.35 -0.44 -10.25
CA TYR A 73 -10.54 0.20 -9.71
C TYR A 73 -10.23 1.63 -9.26
N LEU A 74 -9.09 1.83 -8.58
CA LEU A 74 -8.71 3.17 -8.15
C LEU A 74 -8.42 4.08 -9.35
N GLU A 75 -7.80 3.56 -10.39
CA GLU A 75 -7.53 4.35 -11.59
C GLU A 75 -8.84 4.92 -12.16
N LYS A 76 -9.90 4.15 -12.06
CA LYS A 76 -11.19 4.51 -12.63
C LYS A 76 -12.02 5.39 -11.69
N GLU A 77 -12.10 5.01 -10.42
CA GLU A 77 -13.03 5.63 -9.49
C GLU A 77 -12.40 6.63 -8.51
N HIS A 78 -11.09 6.50 -8.25
CA HIS A 78 -10.39 7.35 -7.30
C HIS A 78 -8.98 7.64 -7.81
N PRO A 79 -8.84 8.24 -9.00
CA PRO A 79 -7.51 8.36 -9.64
C PRO A 79 -6.48 9.09 -8.80
N ALA A 80 -6.89 10.03 -7.95
CA ALA A 80 -5.94 10.75 -7.12
C ALA A 80 -5.24 9.84 -6.11
N LEU A 81 -5.85 8.72 -5.73
CA LEU A 81 -5.26 7.81 -4.76
C LEU A 81 -4.15 6.94 -5.34
N THR A 82 -4.08 6.81 -6.65
CA THR A 82 -3.11 5.93 -7.29
C THR A 82 -1.67 6.34 -7.00
N ASN A 83 -1.44 7.61 -6.71
CA ASN A 83 -0.10 8.10 -6.42
C ASN A 83 0.39 7.70 -5.03
N GLN A 84 -0.46 7.09 -4.23
CA GLN A 84 -0.13 6.71 -2.85
C GLN A 84 0.06 5.20 -2.71
N VAL A 85 0.05 4.45 -3.81
CA VAL A 85 0.08 2.99 -3.78
C VAL A 85 1.51 2.45 -3.91
N ILE A 86 1.85 1.52 -3.02
CA ILE A 86 3.05 0.70 -3.08
C ILE A 86 2.57 -0.74 -3.24
N PHE A 87 3.14 -1.46 -4.18
CA PHE A 87 2.81 -2.87 -4.35
C PHE A 87 3.76 -3.78 -3.59
N ALA A 88 3.29 -4.94 -3.18
CA ALA A 88 4.13 -5.97 -2.58
C ALA A 88 3.86 -7.27 -3.33
N THR A 89 4.91 -7.98 -3.70
CA THR A 89 4.74 -9.21 -4.45
C THR A 89 5.93 -10.15 -4.30
N GLY A 90 5.65 -11.45 -4.20
CA GLY A 90 6.68 -12.49 -4.27
C GLY A 90 6.85 -13.01 -5.69
N ASP A 91 6.06 -12.52 -6.60
CA ASP A 91 5.98 -13.06 -7.96
C ASP A 91 6.33 -12.02 -9.01
N TYR A 92 7.28 -11.16 -8.68
CA TYR A 92 7.65 -10.04 -9.57
C TYR A 92 8.32 -10.50 -10.86
N MET A 93 8.74 -11.77 -10.94
CA MET A 93 9.32 -12.33 -12.16
C MET A 93 8.25 -12.84 -13.14
N ASN A 94 7.00 -12.98 -12.68
CA ASN A 94 5.90 -13.40 -13.52
C ASN A 94 5.67 -12.33 -14.59
N SER A 95 5.51 -12.75 -15.85
CA SER A 95 5.42 -11.80 -16.96
C SER A 95 4.20 -10.88 -16.85
N THR A 96 3.07 -11.39 -16.39
CA THR A 96 1.87 -10.59 -16.23
C THR A 96 2.06 -9.53 -15.15
N THR A 97 2.67 -9.93 -14.03
CA THR A 97 2.97 -9.01 -12.95
C THR A 97 3.95 -7.94 -13.41
N ARG A 98 5.00 -8.35 -14.12
CA ARG A 98 6.01 -7.41 -14.63
C ARG A 98 5.39 -6.40 -15.58
N GLN A 99 4.54 -6.87 -16.49
CA GLN A 99 3.87 -5.97 -17.43
C GLN A 99 3.01 -4.95 -16.70
N PHE A 100 2.30 -5.40 -15.67
CA PHE A 100 1.49 -4.48 -14.87
C PHE A 100 2.36 -3.46 -14.16
N LEU A 101 3.41 -3.91 -13.47
CA LEU A 101 4.29 -3.01 -12.72
C LEU A 101 4.96 -1.99 -13.63
N ASP A 102 5.37 -2.42 -14.82
CA ASP A 102 5.98 -1.52 -15.78
C ASP A 102 4.97 -0.47 -16.27
N ARG A 103 3.73 -0.88 -16.49
CA ARG A 103 2.70 0.02 -16.98
C ARG A 103 2.37 1.11 -15.95
N VAL A 104 2.21 0.72 -14.69
CA VAL A 104 1.76 1.68 -13.68
C VAL A 104 2.89 2.51 -13.10
N ASN A 105 4.12 2.02 -13.22
CA ASN A 105 5.31 2.75 -12.76
C ASN A 105 5.19 3.18 -11.29
N ARG A 106 4.67 2.30 -10.45
CA ARG A 106 4.59 2.55 -9.01
C ARG A 106 5.67 1.74 -8.29
N PRO A 107 6.12 2.21 -7.11
CA PRO A 107 7.12 1.46 -6.35
C PRO A 107 6.57 0.11 -5.90
N PHE A 108 7.45 -0.87 -5.79
CA PHE A 108 7.04 -2.17 -5.26
C PHE A 108 8.12 -2.77 -4.35
N LEU A 109 7.66 -3.58 -3.42
CA LEU A 109 8.50 -4.33 -2.49
C LEU A 109 8.48 -5.79 -2.93
N ALA A 110 9.65 -6.35 -3.19
CA ALA A 110 9.76 -7.78 -3.53
C ALA A 110 9.76 -8.59 -2.24
N LYS A 111 8.90 -9.58 -2.15
CA LYS A 111 8.85 -10.47 -0.98
C LYS A 111 9.93 -11.54 -1.13
N PRO A 112 10.58 -11.92 -0.06
CA PRO A 112 10.50 -11.38 1.29
C PRO A 112 11.24 -10.04 1.39
N TYR A 113 10.69 -9.12 2.14
CA TYR A 113 11.32 -7.82 2.31
C TYR A 113 11.72 -7.63 3.77
N THR A 114 12.68 -6.74 4.00
CA THR A 114 13.19 -6.45 5.33
C THR A 114 12.51 -5.21 5.90
N PRO A 115 12.54 -5.04 7.22
CA PRO A 115 12.06 -3.79 7.83
C PRO A 115 12.73 -2.55 7.24
N ALA A 116 14.03 -2.64 6.94
CA ALA A 116 14.75 -1.51 6.36
C ALA A 116 14.22 -1.14 4.99
N GLN A 117 13.84 -2.13 4.19
CA GLN A 117 13.27 -1.87 2.86
C GLN A 117 11.90 -1.20 2.96
N VAL A 118 11.07 -1.65 3.90
CA VAL A 118 9.76 -1.02 4.11
C VAL A 118 9.94 0.42 4.57
N LYS A 119 10.82 0.63 5.54
CA LYS A 119 11.10 1.96 6.06
C LYS A 119 11.59 2.89 4.96
N SER A 120 12.52 2.43 4.15
CA SER A 120 13.07 3.21 3.05
C SER A 120 11.99 3.61 2.05
N MET A 121 11.11 2.68 1.72
CA MET A 121 10.03 2.92 0.78
C MET A 121 9.05 3.97 1.32
N ILE A 122 8.67 3.84 2.58
CA ILE A 122 7.77 4.78 3.24
C ILE A 122 8.39 6.17 3.27
N ASN A 123 9.65 6.26 3.68
CA ASN A 123 10.35 7.54 3.79
C ASN A 123 10.49 8.22 2.43
N SER A 124 10.73 7.44 1.39
CA SER A 124 10.83 7.97 0.05
C SER A 124 9.51 8.63 -0.38
N LEU A 125 8.41 7.99 -0.09
CA LEU A 125 7.10 8.51 -0.47
C LEU A 125 6.75 9.75 0.34
N VAL A 126 6.94 9.69 1.66
CA VAL A 126 6.67 10.81 2.56
C VAL A 126 7.63 11.96 2.28
N GLY A 127 8.90 11.63 2.03
CA GLY A 127 9.90 12.63 1.69
C GLY A 127 9.56 13.42 0.45
N SER A 128 8.96 12.76 -0.56
CA SER A 128 8.52 13.42 -1.76
C SER A 128 7.46 14.47 -1.47
N TYR A 129 6.53 14.12 -0.60
CA TYR A 129 5.51 15.08 -0.19
C TYR A 129 6.11 16.25 0.57
N SER A 130 7.04 15.96 1.47
CA SER A 130 7.67 17.01 2.26
C SER A 130 8.40 17.99 1.37
N VAL A 131 9.15 17.48 0.40
CA VAL A 131 9.89 18.33 -0.54
C VAL A 131 8.92 19.19 -1.34
N SER A 132 7.83 18.58 -1.80
CA SER A 132 6.83 19.30 -2.58
C SER A 132 6.17 20.40 -1.77
N GLY A 133 6.03 20.17 -0.47
CA GLY A 133 5.36 21.11 0.42
C GLY A 133 6.18 22.34 0.71
N LYS A 134 7.42 22.32 0.37
CA LYS A 134 8.28 23.48 0.60
C LYS A 134 8.20 24.47 -0.55
#